data_c0a19b59f1bfa6100ed8fe648faa5ea7
#
_entry.id   c0a19b59f1bfa6100ed8fe648faa5ea7
#
_cell.length_a   1.000
_cell.length_b   1.000
_cell.length_c   1.000
_cell.angle_alpha   90.00
_cell.angle_beta   90.00
_cell.angle_gamma   90.00
#
_symmetry.space_group_name_H-M   'P 1'
#
loop_
_entity.id
_entity.type
_entity.pdbx_description
1 polymer ?
#
loop_
_entity_poly.entity_id
_entity_poly.type
_entity_poly.pdbx_seq_one_letter_code
_entity_poly.pdbx_strand_id
1 'polypeptide(L)'
;MSDIIQLLPDSVANQIAAGEVIQRPASVVKELIENAVDAGAKTINVVIIDAGRTLIQVIDDGKGMSETDARLSFERHATSKIRKADDLFALSTMGFRGEALASIAAVARVELRTRQEKDEIGTSLIISGSKFENQELCTCPVGSNFKIENLFYNVPARRKFLKSNTTELNNIISAFERIVLVYPNISFTLHSNGVEVFSLKACNLRQRIVDVFGKRINQNLLSIDVETTLCRIYGFVGKPESAKKRGALQYFFVNNRYMKHPYFNKAVVNAYERLIPFGEQVPYFLYFEVPAENIDVNIHPTKTEIKFENEQAIWQILMASVKEAVGKFNDIPSIDFDTEGKPDIPVFNPSANINAPSVGFNPSYNPFKETKKNNSSTTQWEELYKGLNVGSEEMSSALSSTDEQTLFKPDKFDNTHIEDERSPIHYQYKGCYIITTVKSGLMIIDQYRAHVRILYEQYLKQLEQHTAHTQKLLFPEIVDLPSSNEVMLQNILLEMETMGFELSNMGSGSYAINGIPTGIEGLNVPMLVNEMVTSTLEGESSVKQDIDKKLALSLAQNAAIPHGQVLSNEEMENIVNQLFVCTNVNYTPNGKPILTILKQADIEKMFQ
;
A
#
# COMPACT_ATOMS: atom_id res chain seq x y z
N MET A 1 26.75 35.31 -44.64
CA MET A 1 26.58 34.49 -43.39
C MET A 1 25.46 33.53 -43.74
N SER A 2 25.68 32.21 -43.62
CA SER A 2 24.61 31.24 -43.82
C SER A 2 23.68 31.29 -42.62
N ASP A 3 22.38 31.31 -42.89
CA ASP A 3 21.37 31.31 -41.84
C ASP A 3 21.53 30.08 -40.93
N ILE A 4 21.62 30.31 -39.60
CA ILE A 4 21.90 29.27 -38.62
C ILE A 4 20.59 28.50 -38.29
N ILE A 5 19.44 29.15 -38.38
CA ILE A 5 18.12 28.56 -38.11
C ILE A 5 17.62 27.85 -39.36
N GLN A 6 17.34 26.54 -39.24
CA GLN A 6 16.79 25.73 -40.32
C GLN A 6 15.51 25.02 -39.86
N LEU A 7 14.58 24.84 -40.78
CA LEU A 7 13.37 24.07 -40.52
C LEU A 7 13.75 22.58 -40.37
N LEU A 8 13.25 21.94 -39.31
CA LEU A 8 13.48 20.51 -39.10
C LEU A 8 12.66 19.69 -40.11
N PRO A 9 13.20 18.56 -40.59
CA PRO A 9 12.41 17.60 -41.34
C PRO A 9 11.19 17.12 -40.55
N ASP A 10 10.02 16.93 -41.17
CA ASP A 10 8.78 16.54 -40.52
C ASP A 10 8.93 15.28 -39.63
N SER A 11 9.71 14.30 -40.08
CA SER A 11 9.98 13.09 -39.30
C SER A 11 10.68 13.37 -37.97
N VAL A 12 11.63 14.31 -37.95
CA VAL A 12 12.34 14.71 -36.72
C VAL A 12 11.45 15.55 -35.83
N ALA A 13 10.70 16.50 -36.41
CA ALA A 13 9.74 17.31 -35.68
C ALA A 13 8.66 16.42 -35.03
N ASN A 14 8.18 15.40 -35.75
CA ASN A 14 7.23 14.42 -35.26
C ASN A 14 7.77 13.58 -34.11
N GLN A 15 9.03 13.14 -34.18
CA GLN A 15 9.68 12.38 -33.08
C GLN A 15 9.91 13.23 -31.83
N ILE A 16 10.25 14.52 -31.96
CA ILE A 16 10.40 15.44 -30.83
C ILE A 16 9.05 15.62 -30.14
N ALA A 17 8.00 15.98 -30.87
CA ALA A 17 6.67 16.18 -30.32
C ALA A 17 6.04 14.90 -29.76
N ALA A 18 6.28 13.75 -30.42
CA ALA A 18 5.88 12.45 -29.87
C ALA A 18 6.49 12.20 -28.48
N GLY A 19 7.64 12.82 -28.19
CA GLY A 19 8.31 12.71 -26.92
C GLY A 19 7.63 13.39 -25.75
N GLU A 20 6.85 14.39 -26.02
CA GLU A 20 6.09 15.10 -24.99
C GLU A 20 4.81 14.34 -24.65
N VAL A 21 4.21 13.66 -25.62
CA VAL A 21 2.95 12.94 -25.48
C VAL A 21 3.16 11.48 -25.06
N ILE A 22 4.04 10.76 -25.76
CA ILE A 22 4.28 9.32 -25.56
C ILE A 22 5.64 9.11 -24.91
N GLN A 23 5.62 9.02 -23.60
CA GLN A 23 6.83 8.79 -22.81
C GLN A 23 7.07 7.30 -22.48
N ARG A 24 5.99 6.52 -22.34
CA ARG A 24 6.00 5.12 -21.88
C ARG A 24 4.89 4.31 -22.56
N PRO A 25 4.98 2.95 -22.53
CA PRO A 25 3.88 2.07 -23.00
C PRO A 25 2.53 2.40 -22.36
N ALA A 26 2.50 2.73 -21.06
CA ALA A 26 1.28 3.13 -20.36
C ALA A 26 0.59 4.36 -20.98
N SER A 27 1.35 5.31 -21.58
CA SER A 27 0.76 6.47 -22.26
C SER A 27 0.02 6.04 -23.52
N VAL A 28 0.56 5.07 -24.29
CA VAL A 28 -0.10 4.52 -25.48
C VAL A 28 -1.41 3.84 -25.10
N VAL A 29 -1.36 2.95 -24.10
CA VAL A 29 -2.55 2.21 -23.62
C VAL A 29 -3.62 3.19 -23.15
N LYS A 30 -3.25 4.21 -22.36
CA LYS A 30 -4.16 5.25 -21.89
C LYS A 30 -4.86 5.97 -23.05
N GLU A 31 -4.10 6.51 -24.00
CA GLU A 31 -4.67 7.28 -25.10
C GLU A 31 -5.58 6.43 -26.01
N LEU A 32 -5.22 5.15 -26.28
CA LEU A 32 -6.03 4.27 -27.09
C LEU A 32 -7.34 3.87 -26.39
N ILE A 33 -7.32 3.58 -25.10
CA ILE A 33 -8.53 3.26 -24.33
C ILE A 33 -9.43 4.50 -24.21
N GLU A 34 -8.87 5.69 -23.96
CA GLU A 34 -9.63 6.95 -23.93
C GLU A 34 -10.30 7.23 -25.29
N ASN A 35 -9.62 6.92 -26.40
CA ASN A 35 -10.22 7.04 -27.74
C ASN A 35 -11.35 6.03 -27.96
N ALA A 36 -11.21 4.79 -27.49
CA ALA A 36 -12.25 3.78 -27.57
C ALA A 36 -13.50 4.17 -26.75
N VAL A 37 -13.31 4.71 -25.53
CA VAL A 37 -14.39 5.26 -24.71
C VAL A 37 -15.10 6.42 -25.42
N ASP A 38 -14.34 7.38 -25.96
CA ASP A 38 -14.88 8.52 -26.72
C ASP A 38 -15.60 8.08 -28.02
N ALA A 39 -15.22 6.91 -28.56
CA ALA A 39 -15.92 6.28 -29.69
C ALA A 39 -17.24 5.60 -29.31
N GLY A 40 -17.58 5.59 -28.01
CA GLY A 40 -18.81 4.99 -27.48
C GLY A 40 -18.76 3.46 -27.40
N ALA A 41 -17.58 2.87 -27.25
CA ALA A 41 -17.41 1.44 -27.10
C ALA A 41 -18.11 0.91 -25.84
N LYS A 42 -18.69 -0.30 -25.94
CA LYS A 42 -19.27 -1.05 -24.84
C LYS A 42 -18.34 -2.15 -24.34
N THR A 43 -17.41 -2.58 -25.20
CA THR A 43 -16.42 -3.62 -24.89
C THR A 43 -15.06 -3.17 -25.42
N ILE A 44 -14.07 -3.20 -24.54
CA ILE A 44 -12.69 -2.82 -24.87
C ILE A 44 -11.76 -3.94 -24.41
N ASN A 45 -11.02 -4.53 -25.35
CA ASN A 45 -10.06 -5.60 -25.07
C ASN A 45 -8.64 -5.07 -25.30
N VAL A 46 -7.77 -5.27 -24.33
CA VAL A 46 -6.37 -4.84 -24.34
C VAL A 46 -5.45 -6.05 -24.27
N VAL A 47 -4.52 -6.16 -25.21
CA VAL A 47 -3.52 -7.22 -25.25
C VAL A 47 -2.13 -6.62 -25.23
N ILE A 48 -1.29 -7.08 -24.29
CA ILE A 48 0.05 -6.58 -24.07
C ILE A 48 1.05 -7.74 -24.18
N ILE A 49 2.15 -7.53 -24.92
CA ILE A 49 3.28 -8.47 -24.95
C ILE A 49 4.55 -7.70 -24.55
N ASP A 50 5.38 -8.31 -23.70
CA ASP A 50 6.62 -7.74 -23.15
C ASP A 50 6.42 -6.34 -22.55
N ALA A 51 5.36 -6.20 -21.73
CA ALA A 51 5.01 -4.93 -21.10
C ALA A 51 4.85 -3.77 -22.09
N GLY A 52 4.36 -4.07 -23.29
CA GLY A 52 4.10 -3.09 -24.36
C GLY A 52 5.31 -2.69 -25.18
N ARG A 53 6.44 -3.36 -25.04
CA ARG A 53 7.62 -3.13 -25.88
C ARG A 53 7.49 -3.77 -27.24
N THR A 54 6.96 -5.01 -27.27
CA THR A 54 6.76 -5.79 -28.49
C THR A 54 5.41 -5.52 -29.10
N LEU A 55 4.32 -5.55 -28.29
CA LEU A 55 2.97 -5.36 -28.76
C LEU A 55 2.09 -4.67 -27.73
N ILE A 56 1.32 -3.66 -28.20
CA ILE A 56 0.13 -3.13 -27.54
C ILE A 56 -1.00 -3.22 -28.55
N GLN A 57 -2.07 -3.94 -28.21
CA GLN A 57 -3.24 -4.03 -29.06
C GLN A 57 -4.48 -3.63 -28.26
N VAL A 58 -5.30 -2.74 -28.83
CA VAL A 58 -6.58 -2.29 -28.26
C VAL A 58 -7.66 -2.52 -29.30
N ILE A 59 -8.67 -3.30 -28.93
CA ILE A 59 -9.81 -3.67 -29.77
C ILE A 59 -11.06 -3.13 -29.09
N ASP A 60 -11.83 -2.33 -29.82
CA ASP A 60 -13.10 -1.76 -29.37
C ASP A 60 -14.25 -2.05 -30.34
N ASP A 61 -15.46 -2.04 -29.81
CA ASP A 61 -16.72 -2.16 -30.53
C ASP A 61 -17.43 -0.80 -30.71
N GLY A 62 -16.66 0.30 -30.76
CA GLY A 62 -17.18 1.65 -30.92
C GLY A 62 -17.67 1.93 -32.35
N LYS A 63 -17.93 3.20 -32.65
CA LYS A 63 -18.50 3.63 -33.95
C LYS A 63 -17.59 3.36 -35.15
N GLY A 64 -16.32 3.04 -34.97
CA GLY A 64 -15.35 2.87 -36.03
C GLY A 64 -15.06 4.16 -36.82
N MET A 65 -14.32 4.03 -37.93
CA MET A 65 -13.92 5.13 -38.80
C MET A 65 -14.17 4.78 -40.25
N SER A 66 -14.47 5.80 -41.06
CA SER A 66 -14.47 5.69 -42.53
C SER A 66 -13.03 5.56 -43.04
N GLU A 67 -12.85 5.14 -44.29
CA GLU A 67 -11.54 5.07 -44.94
C GLU A 67 -10.77 6.39 -44.85
N THR A 68 -11.46 7.51 -45.11
CA THR A 68 -10.89 8.86 -45.08
C THR A 68 -10.53 9.28 -43.64
N ASP A 69 -11.45 9.05 -42.67
CA ASP A 69 -11.20 9.40 -41.28
C ASP A 69 -10.08 8.55 -40.68
N ALA A 70 -9.97 7.27 -41.03
CA ALA A 70 -8.89 6.39 -40.59
C ALA A 70 -7.52 6.96 -40.97
N ARG A 71 -7.37 7.49 -42.20
CA ARG A 71 -6.15 8.13 -42.65
C ARG A 71 -5.90 9.47 -41.94
N LEU A 72 -6.93 10.32 -41.87
CA LEU A 72 -6.84 11.65 -41.25
C LEU A 72 -6.58 11.55 -39.75
N SER A 73 -6.97 10.48 -39.08
CA SER A 73 -6.73 10.31 -37.62
C SER A 73 -5.25 10.27 -37.22
N PHE A 74 -4.36 10.01 -38.18
CA PHE A 74 -2.90 10.04 -37.95
C PHE A 74 -2.25 11.35 -38.40
N GLU A 75 -3.01 12.31 -38.89
CA GLU A 75 -2.52 13.65 -39.17
C GLU A 75 -2.53 14.48 -37.87
N ARG A 76 -1.57 15.40 -37.74
CA ARG A 76 -1.51 16.29 -36.59
C ARG A 76 -2.66 17.29 -36.62
N HIS A 77 -3.17 17.58 -35.41
CA HIS A 77 -4.29 18.52 -35.23
C HIS A 77 -5.59 18.07 -35.87
N ALA A 78 -5.67 16.83 -36.32
CA ALA A 78 -6.91 16.25 -36.82
C ALA A 78 -7.71 15.67 -35.62
N THR A 79 -8.89 16.22 -35.40
CA THR A 79 -9.77 15.79 -34.30
C THR A 79 -11.24 15.95 -34.69
N SER A 80 -12.06 15.01 -34.25
CA SER A 80 -13.52 15.08 -34.38
C SER A 80 -14.19 15.75 -33.16
N LYS A 81 -13.40 16.11 -32.12
CA LYS A 81 -13.91 16.41 -30.78
C LYS A 81 -14.05 17.90 -30.48
N ILE A 82 -13.26 18.76 -31.12
CA ILE A 82 -13.32 20.22 -31.02
C ILE A 82 -13.33 20.86 -32.40
N ARG A 83 -14.05 21.94 -32.56
CA ARG A 83 -14.12 22.70 -33.83
C ARG A 83 -13.88 24.21 -33.62
N LYS A 84 -14.18 24.73 -32.44
CA LYS A 84 -14.06 26.14 -32.09
C LYS A 84 -13.19 26.33 -30.83
N ALA A 85 -12.64 27.52 -30.69
CA ALA A 85 -11.85 27.84 -29.49
C ALA A 85 -12.67 27.73 -28.20
N ASP A 86 -13.96 28.05 -28.24
CA ASP A 86 -14.85 27.96 -27.07
C ASP A 86 -15.07 26.52 -26.61
N ASP A 87 -14.94 25.51 -27.48
CA ASP A 87 -15.03 24.09 -27.12
C ASP A 87 -13.91 23.67 -26.15
N LEU A 88 -12.80 24.44 -26.10
CA LEU A 88 -11.70 24.18 -25.16
C LEU A 88 -12.08 24.43 -23.70
N PHE A 89 -13.08 25.27 -23.45
CA PHE A 89 -13.55 25.60 -22.10
C PHE A 89 -14.70 24.67 -21.64
N ALA A 90 -15.27 23.88 -22.58
CA ALA A 90 -16.38 22.97 -22.29
C ALA A 90 -16.05 21.51 -22.66
N LEU A 91 -14.83 21.06 -22.35
CA LEU A 91 -14.34 19.74 -22.73
C LEU A 91 -15.10 18.62 -22.00
N SER A 92 -15.95 17.90 -22.72
CA SER A 92 -16.66 16.71 -22.26
C SER A 92 -15.97 15.40 -22.63
N THR A 93 -15.02 15.42 -23.60
CA THR A 93 -14.28 14.24 -24.08
C THR A 93 -12.93 14.08 -23.40
N MET A 94 -12.42 12.84 -23.28
CA MET A 94 -11.13 12.55 -22.65
C MET A 94 -9.96 13.08 -23.46
N GLY A 95 -9.93 12.85 -24.77
CA GLY A 95 -8.95 13.39 -25.71
C GLY A 95 -9.50 14.59 -26.49
N PHE A 96 -8.67 15.57 -26.87
CA PHE A 96 -9.10 16.71 -27.70
C PHE A 96 -8.04 17.27 -28.66
N ARG A 97 -6.74 17.02 -28.41
CA ARG A 97 -5.63 17.67 -29.14
C ARG A 97 -5.41 17.15 -30.56
N GLY A 98 -5.87 15.93 -30.90
CA GLY A 98 -5.61 15.32 -32.21
C GLY A 98 -4.12 15.04 -32.47
N GLU A 99 -3.34 14.72 -31.45
CA GLU A 99 -1.89 14.52 -31.56
C GLU A 99 -1.45 13.11 -31.14
N ALA A 100 -2.28 12.36 -30.40
CA ALA A 100 -1.88 11.09 -29.78
C ALA A 100 -1.56 10.02 -30.84
N LEU A 101 -2.44 9.78 -31.81
CA LEU A 101 -2.23 8.77 -32.86
C LEU A 101 -1.06 9.13 -33.75
N ALA A 102 -0.93 10.41 -34.16
CA ALA A 102 0.22 10.90 -34.92
C ALA A 102 1.54 10.68 -34.17
N SER A 103 1.54 10.93 -32.87
CA SER A 103 2.69 10.72 -31.99
C SER A 103 3.06 9.24 -31.83
N ILE A 104 2.05 8.35 -31.70
CA ILE A 104 2.29 6.90 -31.64
C ILE A 104 2.89 6.41 -32.96
N ALA A 105 2.31 6.80 -34.11
CA ALA A 105 2.78 6.41 -35.44
C ALA A 105 4.20 6.92 -35.76
N ALA A 106 4.63 8.02 -35.12
CA ALA A 106 5.99 8.54 -35.28
C ALA A 106 7.06 7.66 -34.62
N VAL A 107 6.71 6.89 -33.55
CA VAL A 107 7.66 6.15 -32.73
C VAL A 107 7.42 4.63 -32.72
N ALA A 108 6.42 4.14 -33.43
CA ALA A 108 6.05 2.73 -33.49
C ALA A 108 5.58 2.35 -34.90
N ARG A 109 5.44 1.05 -35.15
CA ARG A 109 4.67 0.54 -36.28
C ARG A 109 3.23 0.34 -35.81
N VAL A 110 2.28 0.93 -36.55
CA VAL A 110 0.85 0.91 -36.25
C VAL A 110 0.10 0.22 -37.36
N GLU A 111 -0.70 -0.79 -37.01
CA GLU A 111 -1.71 -1.38 -37.86
C GLU A 111 -3.08 -1.02 -37.26
N LEU A 112 -3.92 -0.37 -38.06
CA LEU A 112 -5.30 -0.04 -37.73
C LEU A 112 -6.23 -0.84 -38.64
N ARG A 113 -7.21 -1.55 -38.09
CA ARG A 113 -8.33 -2.12 -38.78
C ARG A 113 -9.61 -1.52 -38.20
N THR A 114 -10.44 -0.92 -39.05
CA THR A 114 -11.64 -0.24 -38.58
C THR A 114 -12.78 -0.33 -39.59
N ARG A 115 -14.01 -0.33 -39.07
CA ARG A 115 -15.23 -0.35 -39.87
C ARG A 115 -16.36 0.36 -39.13
N GLN A 116 -17.12 1.17 -39.85
CA GLN A 116 -18.37 1.75 -39.35
C GLN A 116 -19.53 0.76 -39.52
N GLU A 117 -20.58 0.92 -38.73
CA GLU A 117 -21.78 0.06 -38.79
C GLU A 117 -22.46 0.09 -40.17
N LYS A 118 -22.44 1.25 -40.85
CA LYS A 118 -23.05 1.46 -42.18
C LYS A 118 -22.22 0.87 -43.32
N ASP A 119 -20.96 0.50 -43.10
CA ASP A 119 -20.04 0.02 -44.11
C ASP A 119 -20.00 -1.50 -44.11
N GLU A 120 -20.06 -2.15 -45.29
CA GLU A 120 -19.98 -3.61 -45.40
C GLU A 120 -18.53 -4.11 -45.25
N ILE A 121 -17.56 -3.30 -45.72
CA ILE A 121 -16.15 -3.63 -45.75
C ILE A 121 -15.39 -2.60 -44.94
N GLY A 122 -14.43 -3.03 -44.14
CA GLY A 122 -13.56 -2.18 -43.34
C GLY A 122 -12.27 -1.81 -44.07
N THR A 123 -11.46 -0.99 -43.41
CA THR A 123 -10.17 -0.50 -43.92
C THR A 123 -9.06 -0.99 -42.98
N SER A 124 -8.00 -1.54 -43.58
CA SER A 124 -6.72 -1.82 -42.93
C SER A 124 -5.68 -0.79 -43.35
N LEU A 125 -5.02 -0.17 -42.38
CA LEU A 125 -4.02 0.86 -42.58
C LEU A 125 -2.76 0.52 -41.84
N ILE A 126 -1.59 0.60 -42.49
CA ILE A 126 -0.28 0.34 -41.87
C ILE A 126 0.59 1.59 -41.99
N ILE A 127 1.11 2.04 -40.84
CA ILE A 127 1.95 3.24 -40.72
C ILE A 127 3.19 2.90 -39.94
N SER A 128 4.35 3.34 -40.37
CA SER A 128 5.62 3.16 -39.67
C SER A 128 6.46 4.43 -39.74
N GLY A 129 6.85 4.98 -38.57
CA GLY A 129 7.67 6.19 -38.47
C GLY A 129 7.04 7.40 -39.20
N SER A 130 5.73 7.62 -39.05
CA SER A 130 4.92 8.65 -39.72
C SER A 130 4.79 8.48 -41.25
N LYS A 131 5.12 7.32 -41.82
CA LYS A 131 4.95 7.03 -43.23
C LYS A 131 3.88 5.99 -43.43
N PHE A 132 2.92 6.26 -44.30
CA PHE A 132 1.92 5.28 -44.72
C PHE A 132 2.61 4.21 -45.58
N GLU A 133 2.55 2.95 -45.14
CA GLU A 133 3.10 1.81 -45.88
C GLU A 133 2.05 1.18 -46.79
N ASN A 134 0.85 0.98 -46.25
CA ASN A 134 -0.23 0.29 -46.98
C ASN A 134 -1.61 0.74 -46.51
N GLN A 135 -2.59 0.71 -47.42
CA GLN A 135 -4.01 0.91 -47.13
C GLN A 135 -4.81 -0.02 -48.02
N GLU A 136 -5.56 -0.93 -47.40
CA GLU A 136 -6.32 -1.97 -48.12
C GLU A 136 -7.71 -2.13 -47.51
N LEU A 137 -8.63 -2.63 -48.30
CA LEU A 137 -9.93 -3.07 -47.81
C LEU A 137 -9.76 -4.39 -47.04
N CYS A 138 -10.42 -4.53 -45.92
CA CYS A 138 -10.36 -5.75 -45.10
C CYS A 138 -11.72 -6.10 -44.50
N THR A 139 -11.93 -7.37 -44.20
CA THR A 139 -13.08 -7.80 -43.44
C THR A 139 -12.73 -7.70 -41.96
N CYS A 140 -13.46 -6.87 -41.21
CA CYS A 140 -13.30 -6.70 -39.76
C CYS A 140 -14.66 -6.41 -39.11
N PRO A 141 -14.81 -6.67 -37.81
CA PRO A 141 -16.01 -6.28 -37.06
C PRO A 141 -16.17 -4.75 -37.02
N VAL A 142 -17.34 -4.29 -36.63
CA VAL A 142 -17.59 -2.85 -36.33
C VAL A 142 -16.73 -2.43 -35.14
N GLY A 143 -16.17 -1.20 -35.23
CA GLY A 143 -15.27 -0.67 -34.22
C GLY A 143 -13.87 -0.45 -34.76
N SER A 144 -12.86 -0.46 -33.86
CA SER A 144 -11.47 -0.27 -34.26
C SER A 144 -10.55 -1.27 -33.51
N ASN A 145 -9.52 -1.68 -34.24
CA ASN A 145 -8.47 -2.55 -33.72
C ASN A 145 -7.12 -1.88 -34.02
N PHE A 146 -6.53 -1.29 -33.00
CA PHE A 146 -5.20 -0.69 -33.05
C PHE A 146 -4.17 -1.69 -32.58
N LYS A 147 -3.18 -1.99 -33.40
CA LYS A 147 -2.04 -2.84 -33.10
C LYS A 147 -0.76 -2.05 -33.21
N ILE A 148 -0.09 -1.83 -32.11
CA ILE A 148 1.14 -1.03 -31.99
C ILE A 148 2.29 -1.98 -31.75
N GLU A 149 3.22 -2.05 -32.70
CA GLU A 149 4.34 -2.97 -32.67
C GLU A 149 5.66 -2.21 -32.49
N ASN A 150 6.58 -2.82 -31.73
CA ASN A 150 7.96 -2.37 -31.57
C ASN A 150 8.08 -0.90 -31.15
N LEU A 151 7.42 -0.54 -30.05
CA LEU A 151 7.44 0.83 -29.53
C LEU A 151 8.88 1.34 -29.35
N PHE A 152 9.18 2.56 -29.84
CA PHE A 152 10.47 3.22 -29.85
C PHE A 152 11.57 2.51 -30.70
N TYR A 153 11.17 1.74 -31.74
CA TYR A 153 12.14 1.05 -32.59
C TYR A 153 13.11 2.02 -33.29
N ASN A 154 12.64 3.21 -33.65
CA ASN A 154 13.38 4.27 -34.33
C ASN A 154 13.95 5.34 -33.38
N VAL A 155 13.79 5.18 -32.05
CA VAL A 155 14.32 6.09 -31.02
C VAL A 155 15.09 5.27 -29.95
N PRO A 156 16.30 4.77 -30.29
CA PRO A 156 17.05 3.84 -29.42
C PRO A 156 17.34 4.39 -28.02
N ALA A 157 17.55 5.70 -27.90
CA ALA A 157 17.75 6.35 -26.61
C ALA A 157 16.55 6.11 -25.68
N ARG A 158 15.32 6.37 -26.14
CA ARG A 158 14.11 6.14 -25.32
C ARG A 158 13.90 4.67 -24.99
N ARG A 159 14.16 3.78 -25.95
CA ARG A 159 14.06 2.34 -25.72
C ARG A 159 14.96 1.88 -24.57
N LYS A 160 16.15 2.48 -24.43
CA LYS A 160 17.09 2.23 -23.31
C LYS A 160 16.60 2.79 -21.97
N PHE A 161 15.81 3.86 -21.98
CA PHE A 161 15.26 4.48 -20.77
C PHE A 161 13.98 3.79 -20.26
N LEU A 162 13.43 2.82 -20.98
CA LEU A 162 12.32 2.01 -20.47
C LEU A 162 12.82 1.18 -19.28
N LYS A 163 12.04 1.20 -18.20
CA LYS A 163 12.31 0.44 -16.98
C LYS A 163 12.09 -1.07 -17.24
N SER A 164 12.21 -1.89 -16.20
CA SER A 164 11.96 -3.33 -16.33
C SER A 164 10.55 -3.62 -16.86
N ASN A 165 10.35 -4.79 -17.46
CA ASN A 165 9.04 -5.22 -17.94
C ASN A 165 8.00 -5.19 -16.81
N THR A 166 8.37 -5.59 -15.60
CA THR A 166 7.50 -5.55 -14.43
C THR A 166 7.06 -4.12 -14.10
N THR A 167 8.00 -3.16 -14.07
CA THR A 167 7.68 -1.75 -13.79
C THR A 167 6.80 -1.15 -14.89
N GLU A 168 7.08 -1.42 -16.16
CA GLU A 168 6.25 -0.90 -17.26
C GLU A 168 4.87 -1.54 -17.27
N LEU A 169 4.73 -2.84 -16.97
CA LEU A 169 3.44 -3.49 -16.83
C LEU A 169 2.61 -2.90 -15.69
N ASN A 170 3.22 -2.62 -14.54
CA ASN A 170 2.55 -1.97 -13.42
C ASN A 170 2.09 -0.55 -13.77
N ASN A 171 2.87 0.20 -14.54
CA ASN A 171 2.44 1.50 -15.06
C ASN A 171 1.23 1.38 -15.98
N ILE A 172 1.19 0.33 -16.84
CA ILE A 172 0.05 0.03 -17.71
C ILE A 172 -1.18 -0.32 -16.87
N ILE A 173 -1.04 -1.23 -15.90
CA ILE A 173 -2.12 -1.63 -14.99
C ILE A 173 -2.67 -0.40 -14.26
N SER A 174 -1.81 0.45 -13.69
CA SER A 174 -2.25 1.66 -12.98
C SER A 174 -2.97 2.66 -13.91
N ALA A 175 -2.56 2.77 -15.19
CA ALA A 175 -3.27 3.60 -16.16
C ALA A 175 -4.62 3.00 -16.53
N PHE A 176 -4.69 1.68 -16.69
CA PHE A 176 -5.91 0.92 -16.96
C PHE A 176 -6.91 1.04 -15.80
N GLU A 177 -6.48 0.82 -14.56
CA GLU A 177 -7.30 0.95 -13.35
C GLU A 177 -7.99 2.32 -13.26
N ARG A 178 -7.25 3.41 -13.55
CA ARG A 178 -7.78 4.78 -13.52
C ARG A 178 -8.93 4.99 -14.51
N ILE A 179 -8.91 4.32 -15.66
CA ILE A 179 -9.95 4.44 -16.68
C ILE A 179 -11.16 3.56 -16.33
N VAL A 180 -10.92 2.29 -15.99
CA VAL A 180 -12.01 1.34 -15.72
C VAL A 180 -12.84 1.70 -14.48
N LEU A 181 -12.26 2.42 -13.52
CA LEU A 181 -12.96 2.95 -12.34
C LEU A 181 -13.95 4.07 -12.71
N VAL A 182 -13.69 4.81 -13.77
CA VAL A 182 -14.57 5.90 -14.23
C VAL A 182 -15.73 5.37 -15.06
N TYR A 183 -15.53 4.26 -15.79
CA TYR A 183 -16.51 3.70 -16.73
C TYR A 183 -16.99 2.30 -16.33
N PRO A 184 -17.72 2.17 -15.22
CA PRO A 184 -18.18 0.86 -14.75
C PRO A 184 -19.20 0.19 -15.69
N ASN A 185 -19.86 0.96 -16.56
CA ASN A 185 -20.83 0.51 -17.56
C ASN A 185 -20.20 -0.08 -18.84
N ILE A 186 -18.86 -0.01 -18.99
CA ILE A 186 -18.12 -0.60 -20.11
C ILE A 186 -17.46 -1.90 -19.65
N SER A 187 -17.46 -2.93 -20.50
CA SER A 187 -16.73 -4.17 -20.25
C SER A 187 -15.29 -4.04 -20.71
N PHE A 188 -14.34 -4.42 -19.85
CA PHE A 188 -12.91 -4.35 -20.16
C PHE A 188 -12.23 -5.69 -19.94
N THR A 189 -11.29 -6.06 -20.83
CA THR A 189 -10.34 -7.16 -20.59
C THR A 189 -8.92 -6.66 -20.77
N LEU A 190 -8.00 -7.19 -19.99
CA LEU A 190 -6.57 -6.95 -20.13
C LEU A 190 -5.83 -8.29 -20.09
N HIS A 191 -5.11 -8.58 -21.18
CA HIS A 191 -4.25 -9.76 -21.29
C HIS A 191 -2.79 -9.34 -21.34
N SER A 192 -1.93 -10.02 -20.61
CA SER A 192 -0.48 -9.82 -20.64
C SER A 192 0.23 -11.14 -20.90
N ASN A 193 1.02 -11.20 -22.00
CA ASN A 193 1.74 -12.41 -22.42
C ASN A 193 0.86 -13.66 -22.49
N GLY A 194 -0.40 -13.52 -22.95
CA GLY A 194 -1.37 -14.61 -23.06
C GLY A 194 -2.14 -14.94 -21.78
N VAL A 195 -1.82 -14.32 -20.65
CA VAL A 195 -2.54 -14.48 -19.38
C VAL A 195 -3.57 -13.36 -19.22
N GLU A 196 -4.79 -13.71 -18.82
CA GLU A 196 -5.84 -12.74 -18.48
C GLU A 196 -5.54 -12.13 -17.12
N VAL A 197 -5.27 -10.80 -17.08
CA VAL A 197 -5.01 -10.04 -15.87
C VAL A 197 -6.31 -9.46 -15.31
N PHE A 198 -7.18 -8.95 -16.18
CA PHE A 198 -8.50 -8.43 -15.82
C PHE A 198 -9.57 -8.91 -16.77
N SER A 199 -10.74 -9.24 -16.21
CA SER A 199 -11.98 -9.55 -16.92
C SER A 199 -13.13 -8.83 -16.21
N LEU A 200 -13.40 -7.59 -16.62
CA LEU A 200 -14.33 -6.68 -15.97
C LEU A 200 -15.60 -6.53 -16.80
N LYS A 201 -16.71 -7.06 -16.33
CA LYS A 201 -18.02 -6.91 -16.97
C LYS A 201 -18.65 -5.55 -16.61
N ALA A 202 -19.56 -5.07 -17.41
CA ALA A 202 -20.36 -3.89 -17.09
C ALA A 202 -21.13 -4.12 -15.77
N CYS A 203 -21.03 -3.18 -14.83
CA CYS A 203 -21.58 -3.29 -13.49
C CYS A 203 -21.79 -1.90 -12.86
N ASN A 204 -22.20 -1.84 -11.60
CA ASN A 204 -22.24 -0.59 -10.84
C ASN A 204 -20.84 -0.22 -10.29
N LEU A 205 -20.69 1.03 -9.85
CA LEU A 205 -19.42 1.57 -9.38
C LEU A 205 -18.81 0.76 -8.23
N ARG A 206 -19.62 0.38 -7.23
CA ARG A 206 -19.14 -0.40 -6.08
C ARG A 206 -18.61 -1.76 -6.51
N GLN A 207 -19.34 -2.45 -7.38
CA GLN A 207 -18.92 -3.74 -7.90
C GLN A 207 -17.64 -3.61 -8.75
N ARG A 208 -17.50 -2.53 -9.53
CA ARG A 208 -16.29 -2.27 -10.31
C ARG A 208 -15.05 -2.13 -9.40
N ILE A 209 -15.16 -1.41 -8.29
CA ILE A 209 -14.06 -1.28 -7.31
C ILE A 209 -13.71 -2.67 -6.73
N VAL A 210 -14.72 -3.48 -6.43
CA VAL A 210 -14.53 -4.83 -5.90
C VAL A 210 -13.89 -5.76 -6.93
N ASP A 211 -14.30 -5.68 -8.19
CA ASP A 211 -13.75 -6.51 -9.28
C ASP A 211 -12.29 -6.16 -9.58
N VAL A 212 -11.90 -4.89 -9.41
CA VAL A 212 -10.51 -4.43 -9.64
C VAL A 212 -9.60 -4.73 -8.43
N PHE A 213 -10.06 -4.49 -7.19
CA PHE A 213 -9.20 -4.53 -6.00
C PHE A 213 -9.49 -5.70 -5.04
N GLY A 214 -10.40 -6.60 -5.43
CA GLY A 214 -10.71 -7.79 -4.67
C GLY A 214 -11.88 -7.62 -3.68
N LYS A 215 -12.44 -8.77 -3.25
CA LYS A 215 -13.70 -8.81 -2.47
C LYS A 215 -13.59 -8.20 -1.07
N ARG A 216 -12.41 -8.22 -0.44
CA ARG A 216 -12.20 -7.68 0.92
C ARG A 216 -12.49 -6.19 1.02
N ILE A 217 -12.24 -5.43 -0.04
CA ILE A 217 -12.47 -3.98 0.01
C ILE A 217 -13.95 -3.64 0.23
N ASN A 218 -14.87 -4.50 -0.22
CA ASN A 218 -16.31 -4.26 -0.14
C ASN A 218 -16.83 -4.04 1.30
N GLN A 219 -16.29 -4.79 2.26
CA GLN A 219 -16.69 -4.70 3.67
C GLN A 219 -16.20 -3.41 4.34
N ASN A 220 -15.18 -2.79 3.75
CA ASN A 220 -14.51 -1.62 4.29
C ASN A 220 -14.92 -0.31 3.62
N LEU A 221 -15.84 -0.33 2.65
CA LEU A 221 -16.27 0.86 1.91
C LEU A 221 -17.53 1.48 2.52
N LEU A 222 -17.43 2.76 2.89
CA LEU A 222 -18.52 3.64 3.28
C LEU A 222 -18.90 4.53 2.09
N SER A 223 -20.18 4.65 1.77
CA SER A 223 -20.67 5.48 0.66
C SER A 223 -20.72 6.95 1.05
N ILE A 224 -20.36 7.80 0.09
CA ILE A 224 -20.57 9.25 0.14
C ILE A 224 -21.38 9.64 -1.09
N ASP A 225 -22.39 10.48 -0.91
CA ASP A 225 -23.13 11.15 -1.98
C ASP A 225 -23.68 12.47 -1.43
N VAL A 226 -23.02 13.57 -1.76
CA VAL A 226 -23.36 14.91 -1.30
C VAL A 226 -23.42 15.83 -2.50
N GLU A 227 -24.56 16.47 -2.68
CA GLU A 227 -24.81 17.45 -3.74
C GLU A 227 -24.90 18.85 -3.13
N THR A 228 -24.18 19.79 -3.71
CA THR A 228 -24.15 21.19 -3.32
C THR A 228 -24.27 22.07 -4.56
N THR A 229 -24.41 23.38 -4.38
CA THR A 229 -24.45 24.36 -5.49
C THR A 229 -23.11 24.48 -6.22
N LEU A 230 -21.98 24.08 -5.60
CA LEU A 230 -20.64 24.20 -6.17
C LEU A 230 -20.18 22.91 -6.86
N CYS A 231 -20.53 21.77 -6.29
CA CYS A 231 -20.14 20.47 -6.81
C CYS A 231 -20.97 19.35 -6.20
N ARG A 232 -21.02 18.21 -6.90
CA ARG A 232 -21.45 16.94 -6.32
C ARG A 232 -20.23 16.09 -6.03
N ILE A 233 -20.16 15.52 -4.82
CA ILE A 233 -19.10 14.59 -4.39
C ILE A 233 -19.76 13.27 -4.07
N TYR A 234 -19.36 12.20 -4.79
CA TYR A 234 -19.88 10.86 -4.55
C TYR A 234 -18.77 9.82 -4.63
N GLY A 235 -19.06 8.62 -4.14
CA GLY A 235 -18.13 7.51 -4.15
C GLY A 235 -17.99 6.81 -2.82
N PHE A 236 -16.78 6.41 -2.47
CA PHE A 236 -16.53 5.57 -1.31
C PHE A 236 -15.25 5.98 -0.58
N VAL A 237 -15.28 5.86 0.76
CA VAL A 237 -14.11 5.98 1.65
C VAL A 237 -14.00 4.74 2.52
N GLY A 238 -12.79 4.43 2.96
CA GLY A 238 -12.54 3.26 3.79
C GLY A 238 -12.95 3.48 5.25
N LYS A 239 -13.35 2.41 5.93
CA LYS A 239 -13.47 2.41 7.40
C LYS A 239 -12.12 2.71 8.05
N PRO A 240 -12.08 3.31 9.25
CA PRO A 240 -10.83 3.55 10.00
C PRO A 240 -9.96 2.30 10.15
N GLU A 241 -10.58 1.14 10.35
CA GLU A 241 -9.91 -0.17 10.49
C GLU A 241 -9.13 -0.61 9.23
N SER A 242 -9.46 -0.03 8.06
CA SER A 242 -8.79 -0.29 6.79
C SER A 242 -7.55 0.58 6.54
N ALA A 243 -7.16 1.41 7.52
CA ALA A 243 -5.98 2.26 7.42
C ALA A 243 -4.70 1.43 7.26
N LYS A 244 -3.78 1.94 6.46
CA LYS A 244 -2.48 1.30 6.19
C LYS A 244 -1.36 2.32 6.30
N LYS A 245 -0.19 1.89 6.74
CA LYS A 245 1.01 2.75 6.78
C LYS A 245 1.47 3.16 5.38
N ARG A 246 1.29 2.29 4.38
CA ARG A 246 1.67 2.52 2.98
C ARG A 246 0.73 1.78 2.03
N GLY A 247 0.69 2.19 0.76
CA GLY A 247 -0.03 1.49 -0.29
C GLY A 247 -1.55 1.56 -0.18
N ALA A 248 -2.10 2.59 0.46
CA ALA A 248 -3.54 2.82 0.46
C ALA A 248 -4.02 3.22 -0.94
N LEU A 249 -5.15 2.65 -1.36
CA LEU A 249 -5.76 2.91 -2.66
C LEU A 249 -6.46 4.28 -2.63
N GLN A 250 -5.87 5.27 -3.26
CA GLN A 250 -6.31 6.66 -3.19
C GLN A 250 -6.59 7.21 -4.58
N TYR A 251 -7.86 7.37 -4.90
CA TYR A 251 -8.32 7.81 -6.22
C TYR A 251 -9.28 8.99 -6.12
N PHE A 252 -8.90 10.09 -6.78
CA PHE A 252 -9.79 11.22 -7.05
C PHE A 252 -10.10 11.29 -8.54
N PHE A 253 -11.35 11.55 -8.85
CA PHE A 253 -11.80 11.79 -10.21
C PHE A 253 -12.63 13.07 -10.27
N VAL A 254 -12.43 13.88 -11.30
CA VAL A 254 -13.23 15.08 -11.57
C VAL A 254 -13.71 15.04 -13.00
N ASN A 255 -15.01 15.16 -13.23
CA ASN A 255 -15.63 15.10 -14.54
C ASN A 255 -15.05 13.97 -15.41
N ASN A 256 -15.03 12.75 -14.83
CA ASN A 256 -14.50 11.53 -15.43
C ASN A 256 -12.97 11.50 -15.68
N ARG A 257 -12.18 12.39 -15.07
CA ARG A 257 -10.72 12.42 -15.20
C ARG A 257 -10.05 12.12 -13.88
N TYR A 258 -9.05 11.25 -13.88
CA TYR A 258 -8.21 11.01 -12.72
C TYR A 258 -7.40 12.27 -12.37
N MET A 259 -7.38 12.65 -11.10
CA MET A 259 -6.55 13.74 -10.61
C MET A 259 -5.72 13.34 -9.39
N LYS A 260 -4.58 14.00 -9.23
CA LYS A 260 -3.79 14.02 -8.00
C LYS A 260 -3.96 15.39 -7.36
N HIS A 261 -4.48 15.43 -6.14
CA HIS A 261 -4.74 16.69 -5.44
C HIS A 261 -4.29 16.60 -3.98
N PRO A 262 -3.04 16.98 -3.67
CA PRO A 262 -2.48 16.89 -2.32
C PRO A 262 -3.29 17.64 -1.27
N TYR A 263 -3.89 18.76 -1.64
CA TYR A 263 -4.72 19.56 -0.74
C TYR A 263 -6.02 18.83 -0.37
N PHE A 264 -6.71 18.21 -1.33
CA PHE A 264 -7.91 17.40 -1.05
C PHE A 264 -7.57 16.11 -0.30
N ASN A 265 -6.40 15.52 -0.54
CA ASN A 265 -5.93 14.40 0.27
C ASN A 265 -5.83 14.78 1.76
N LYS A 266 -5.32 16.00 2.08
CA LYS A 266 -5.31 16.50 3.45
C LYS A 266 -6.73 16.65 4.04
N ALA A 267 -7.74 17.03 3.23
CA ALA A 267 -9.12 17.08 3.70
C ALA A 267 -9.62 15.72 4.17
N VAL A 268 -9.35 14.67 3.36
CA VAL A 268 -9.70 13.30 3.74
C VAL A 268 -8.95 12.87 5.00
N VAL A 269 -7.64 13.05 5.06
CA VAL A 269 -6.82 12.68 6.24
C VAL A 269 -7.31 13.41 7.50
N ASN A 270 -7.61 14.72 7.41
CA ASN A 270 -8.12 15.49 8.54
C ASN A 270 -9.52 15.00 9.01
N ALA A 271 -10.33 14.46 8.10
CA ALA A 271 -11.61 13.88 8.48
C ALA A 271 -11.47 12.63 9.36
N TYR A 272 -10.35 11.91 9.24
CA TYR A 272 -10.00 10.74 10.07
C TYR A 272 -9.14 11.08 11.30
N GLU A 273 -8.90 12.38 11.57
CA GLU A 273 -8.12 12.80 12.73
C GLU A 273 -8.67 12.17 14.01
N ARG A 274 -7.79 11.55 14.82
CA ARG A 274 -8.09 10.78 16.04
C ARG A 274 -8.76 9.42 15.84
N LEU A 275 -9.11 9.02 14.60
CA LEU A 275 -9.71 7.73 14.31
C LEU A 275 -8.69 6.72 13.78
N ILE A 276 -7.58 7.20 13.23
CA ILE A 276 -6.49 6.37 12.71
C ILE A 276 -5.16 6.80 13.34
N PRO A 277 -4.16 5.90 13.44
CA PRO A 277 -2.82 6.23 13.90
C PRO A 277 -2.16 7.30 13.00
N PHE A 278 -1.31 8.13 13.61
CA PHE A 278 -0.61 9.19 12.88
C PHE A 278 0.28 8.62 11.77
N GLY A 279 0.12 9.16 10.56
CA GLY A 279 0.89 8.75 9.37
C GLY A 279 0.29 7.59 8.59
N GLU A 280 -0.81 7.01 9.04
CA GLU A 280 -1.56 6.01 8.27
C GLU A 280 -2.52 6.66 7.27
N GLN A 281 -2.86 5.92 6.24
CA GLN A 281 -3.66 6.34 5.11
C GLN A 281 -4.85 5.40 4.91
N VAL A 282 -6.02 5.96 4.60
CA VAL A 282 -7.22 5.21 4.28
C VAL A 282 -7.44 5.11 2.78
N PRO A 283 -8.04 4.03 2.27
CA PRO A 283 -8.45 3.95 0.88
C PRO A 283 -9.65 4.86 0.62
N TYR A 284 -9.69 5.47 -0.56
CA TYR A 284 -10.83 6.24 -1.02
C TYR A 284 -10.95 6.24 -2.55
N PHE A 285 -12.20 6.32 -3.03
CA PHE A 285 -12.58 6.42 -4.44
C PHE A 285 -13.63 7.52 -4.53
N LEU A 286 -13.20 8.76 -4.79
CA LEU A 286 -14.03 9.93 -4.71
C LEU A 286 -14.15 10.62 -6.08
N TYR A 287 -15.37 10.89 -6.46
CA TYR A 287 -15.76 11.46 -7.74
C TYR A 287 -16.36 12.84 -7.52
N PHE A 288 -15.90 13.80 -8.30
CA PHE A 288 -16.35 15.19 -8.28
C PHE A 288 -17.01 15.51 -9.61
N GLU A 289 -18.24 15.96 -9.57
CA GLU A 289 -18.92 16.60 -10.68
C GLU A 289 -18.95 18.11 -10.42
N VAL A 290 -18.24 18.86 -11.25
CA VAL A 290 -18.07 20.31 -11.12
C VAL A 290 -18.37 20.95 -12.47
N PRO A 291 -19.07 22.11 -12.51
CA PRO A 291 -19.27 22.83 -13.77
C PRO A 291 -17.92 23.06 -14.48
N ALA A 292 -17.87 22.82 -15.78
CA ALA A 292 -16.62 22.88 -16.54
C ALA A 292 -15.95 24.25 -16.50
N GLU A 293 -16.74 25.31 -16.36
CA GLU A 293 -16.30 26.71 -16.24
C GLU A 293 -15.54 27.00 -14.95
N ASN A 294 -15.74 26.19 -13.88
CA ASN A 294 -15.12 26.39 -12.56
C ASN A 294 -13.83 25.57 -12.38
N ILE A 295 -13.36 24.89 -13.44
CA ILE A 295 -12.13 24.08 -13.39
C ILE A 295 -11.22 24.38 -14.58
N ASP A 296 -9.91 24.43 -14.34
CA ASP A 296 -8.90 24.44 -15.40
C ASP A 296 -8.15 23.09 -15.42
N VAL A 297 -8.31 22.35 -16.52
CA VAL A 297 -7.71 21.03 -16.75
C VAL A 297 -6.41 21.14 -17.57
N ASN A 298 -6.17 22.25 -18.25
CA ASN A 298 -5.07 22.39 -19.21
C ASN A 298 -3.78 22.93 -18.59
N ILE A 299 -3.45 22.57 -17.34
CA ILE A 299 -2.29 23.07 -16.62
C ILE A 299 -1.03 22.27 -16.94
N HIS A 300 -1.16 20.94 -17.06
CA HIS A 300 -0.04 20.03 -17.27
C HIS A 300 -0.29 19.10 -18.47
N PRO A 301 0.74 18.69 -19.24
CA PRO A 301 0.58 17.78 -20.37
C PRO A 301 -0.12 16.45 -20.02
N THR A 302 0.12 15.94 -18.81
CA THR A 302 -0.50 14.69 -18.30
C THR A 302 -1.95 14.87 -17.84
N LYS A 303 -2.45 16.12 -17.75
CA LYS A 303 -3.81 16.48 -17.29
C LYS A 303 -4.21 15.87 -15.93
N THR A 304 -3.24 15.60 -15.08
CA THR A 304 -3.49 15.01 -13.74
C THR A 304 -3.58 16.05 -12.64
N GLU A 305 -3.16 17.28 -12.91
CA GLU A 305 -3.28 18.43 -12.01
C GLU A 305 -4.39 19.34 -12.53
N ILE A 306 -5.35 19.66 -11.67
CA ILE A 306 -6.54 20.44 -12.00
C ILE A 306 -6.66 21.55 -10.98
N LYS A 307 -6.92 22.77 -11.43
CA LYS A 307 -7.24 23.91 -10.56
C LYS A 307 -8.74 24.09 -10.48
N PHE A 308 -9.20 24.37 -9.29
CA PHE A 308 -10.60 24.69 -9.00
C PHE A 308 -10.71 26.16 -8.65
N GLU A 309 -11.73 26.82 -9.12
CA GLU A 309 -11.98 28.23 -8.77
C GLU A 309 -12.28 28.38 -7.27
N ASN A 310 -13.08 27.47 -6.71
CA ASN A 310 -13.53 27.49 -5.31
C ASN A 310 -12.90 26.35 -4.48
N GLU A 311 -11.59 26.17 -4.59
CA GLU A 311 -10.85 25.04 -4.00
C GLU A 311 -11.05 24.91 -2.48
N GLN A 312 -11.05 26.03 -1.75
CA GLN A 312 -11.21 26.03 -0.29
C GLN A 312 -12.62 25.60 0.14
N ALA A 313 -13.65 26.03 -0.59
CA ALA A 313 -15.03 25.63 -0.29
C ALA A 313 -15.24 24.13 -0.55
N ILE A 314 -14.72 23.62 -1.68
CA ILE A 314 -14.77 22.19 -2.03
C ILE A 314 -14.02 21.36 -0.98
N TRP A 315 -12.88 21.85 -0.49
CA TRP A 315 -12.12 21.21 0.59
C TRP A 315 -12.95 21.03 1.87
N GLN A 316 -13.70 22.08 2.28
CA GLN A 316 -14.56 22.03 3.47
C GLN A 316 -15.74 21.07 3.27
N ILE A 317 -16.38 21.08 2.08
CA ILE A 317 -17.46 20.17 1.74
C ILE A 317 -16.96 18.74 1.79
N LEU A 318 -15.80 18.45 1.16
CA LEU A 318 -15.18 17.13 1.16
C LEU A 318 -14.90 16.64 2.59
N MET A 319 -14.27 17.47 3.41
CA MET A 319 -13.96 17.11 4.80
C MET A 319 -15.23 16.82 5.61
N ALA A 320 -16.27 17.65 5.45
CA ALA A 320 -17.54 17.46 6.15
C ALA A 320 -18.24 16.17 5.68
N SER A 321 -18.28 15.91 4.37
CA SER A 321 -18.89 14.70 3.80
C SER A 321 -18.22 13.41 4.27
N VAL A 322 -16.87 13.41 4.32
CA VAL A 322 -16.11 12.27 4.83
C VAL A 322 -16.35 12.08 6.33
N LYS A 323 -16.35 13.17 7.13
CA LYS A 323 -16.66 13.09 8.57
C LYS A 323 -18.06 12.55 8.83
N GLU A 324 -19.04 12.96 8.05
CA GLU A 324 -20.41 12.46 8.16
C GLU A 324 -20.50 10.97 7.85
N ALA A 325 -19.86 10.51 6.77
CA ALA A 325 -19.86 9.10 6.39
C ALA A 325 -19.19 8.21 7.45
N VAL A 326 -18.08 8.68 8.03
CA VAL A 326 -17.35 7.97 9.08
C VAL A 326 -18.11 8.06 10.42
N GLY A 327 -18.75 9.20 10.72
CA GLY A 327 -19.56 9.40 11.93
C GLY A 327 -20.75 8.46 11.99
N LYS A 328 -21.50 8.33 10.90
CA LYS A 328 -22.63 7.37 10.78
C LYS A 328 -22.21 5.92 11.01
N PHE A 329 -20.95 5.58 10.71
CA PHE A 329 -20.42 4.24 10.96
C PHE A 329 -19.99 4.07 12.42
N ASN A 330 -19.42 5.12 13.03
CA ASN A 330 -18.97 5.13 14.42
C ASN A 330 -20.08 5.48 15.42
N ASP A 331 -21.32 5.66 14.99
CA ASP A 331 -22.44 5.66 15.91
C ASP A 331 -22.41 4.32 16.65
N ILE A 332 -21.73 4.37 17.80
CA ILE A 332 -21.72 3.32 18.80
C ILE A 332 -23.17 2.93 18.97
N PRO A 333 -23.55 1.65 18.86
CA PRO A 333 -24.86 1.26 19.31
C PRO A 333 -24.97 1.83 20.72
N SER A 334 -25.86 2.82 20.91
CA SER A 334 -26.21 3.25 22.25
C SER A 334 -26.49 1.95 22.97
N ILE A 335 -25.71 1.68 24.01
CA ILE A 335 -26.00 0.54 24.88
C ILE A 335 -27.36 0.94 25.45
N ASP A 336 -28.40 0.47 24.80
CA ASP A 336 -29.75 0.51 25.34
C ASP A 336 -29.67 -0.38 26.56
N PHE A 337 -29.39 0.24 27.69
CA PHE A 337 -29.54 -0.44 28.95
C PHE A 337 -31.02 -0.75 29.00
N ASP A 338 -31.35 -2.01 28.72
CA ASP A 338 -32.66 -2.55 28.87
C ASP A 338 -33.17 -2.17 30.26
N THR A 339 -34.07 -1.17 30.30
CA THR A 339 -34.59 -0.64 31.56
C THR A 339 -35.79 -1.45 32.02
N GLU A 340 -36.15 -2.50 31.28
CA GLU A 340 -37.15 -3.48 31.73
C GLU A 340 -36.56 -4.28 32.90
N GLY A 341 -37.03 -3.95 34.10
CA GLY A 341 -36.63 -4.61 35.33
C GLY A 341 -35.82 -3.76 36.30
N LYS A 342 -35.58 -2.50 36.04
CA LYS A 342 -35.02 -1.61 37.06
C LYS A 342 -36.11 -1.29 38.08
N PRO A 343 -35.84 -1.47 39.39
CA PRO A 343 -36.77 -0.99 40.43
C PRO A 343 -36.93 0.52 40.26
N ASP A 344 -38.19 0.99 40.30
CA ASP A 344 -38.53 2.40 40.26
C ASP A 344 -37.65 3.18 41.23
N ILE A 345 -36.92 4.17 40.71
CA ILE A 345 -36.19 5.10 41.56
C ILE A 345 -37.26 5.88 42.34
N PRO A 346 -37.31 5.73 43.67
CA PRO A 346 -38.33 6.42 44.45
C PRO A 346 -38.18 7.94 44.22
N VAL A 347 -39.27 8.56 43.81
CA VAL A 347 -39.32 10.01 43.62
C VAL A 347 -38.98 10.66 44.97
N PHE A 348 -37.97 11.52 44.96
CA PHE A 348 -37.54 12.28 46.15
C PHE A 348 -38.76 13.07 46.70
N ASN A 349 -39.20 12.69 47.90
CA ASN A 349 -40.29 13.37 48.58
C ASN A 349 -39.68 14.41 49.56
N PRO A 350 -39.77 15.73 49.29
CA PRO A 350 -39.08 16.75 50.11
C PRO A 350 -39.64 16.87 51.53
N SER A 351 -40.73 16.16 51.86
CA SER A 351 -41.34 16.15 53.20
C SER A 351 -40.97 14.93 54.05
N ALA A 352 -40.12 14.02 53.59
CA ALA A 352 -39.69 12.88 54.36
C ALA A 352 -38.51 13.29 55.29
N ASN A 353 -38.67 13.15 56.59
CA ASN A 353 -37.60 13.33 57.57
C ASN A 353 -36.49 12.32 57.30
N ILE A 354 -35.39 12.78 56.68
CA ILE A 354 -34.22 11.98 56.44
C ILE A 354 -33.40 11.98 57.73
N ASN A 355 -33.46 10.89 58.49
CA ASN A 355 -32.50 10.65 59.56
C ASN A 355 -31.12 10.43 58.94
N ALA A 356 -30.19 11.28 59.29
CA ALA A 356 -28.80 11.11 58.87
C ALA A 356 -28.27 9.73 59.30
N PRO A 357 -27.57 9.00 58.42
CA PRO A 357 -27.01 7.71 58.75
C PRO A 357 -26.01 7.88 59.89
N SER A 358 -26.30 7.22 61.04
CA SER A 358 -25.36 7.19 62.18
C SER A 358 -24.24 6.22 61.83
N VAL A 359 -23.04 6.72 61.78
CA VAL A 359 -21.83 5.89 61.61
C VAL A 359 -21.57 5.21 62.94
N GLY A 360 -21.93 3.92 63.05
CA GLY A 360 -21.52 3.09 64.19
C GLY A 360 -20.02 2.80 64.10
N PHE A 361 -19.25 3.47 64.94
CA PHE A 361 -17.81 3.18 65.07
C PHE A 361 -17.63 1.91 65.92
N ASN A 362 -17.13 0.86 65.31
CA ASN A 362 -16.77 -0.37 66.02
C ASN A 362 -15.27 -0.35 66.39
N PRO A 363 -14.89 -0.07 67.66
CA PRO A 363 -13.52 0.07 68.09
C PRO A 363 -12.69 -1.22 68.04
N SER A 364 -13.33 -2.37 67.80
CA SER A 364 -12.65 -3.68 67.68
C SER A 364 -12.48 -4.17 66.23
N TYR A 365 -12.83 -3.35 65.23
CA TYR A 365 -12.62 -3.70 63.81
C TYR A 365 -11.14 -3.56 63.44
N ASN A 366 -10.47 -4.69 63.17
CA ASN A 366 -9.09 -4.73 62.66
C ASN A 366 -9.12 -5.30 61.22
N PRO A 367 -8.86 -4.49 60.19
CA PRO A 367 -8.91 -4.94 58.81
C PRO A 367 -7.83 -5.96 58.45
N PHE A 368 -6.82 -6.15 59.31
CA PHE A 368 -5.72 -7.10 59.10
C PHE A 368 -5.86 -8.43 59.86
N LYS A 369 -7.00 -8.69 60.53
CA LYS A 369 -7.30 -10.01 61.08
C LYS A 369 -8.07 -10.85 60.08
N GLU A 370 -7.41 -11.86 59.52
CA GLU A 370 -8.05 -12.89 58.70
C GLU A 370 -9.09 -13.65 59.52
N THR A 371 -10.36 -13.43 59.25
CA THR A 371 -11.43 -14.30 59.71
C THR A 371 -11.57 -15.46 58.74
N LYS A 372 -11.16 -16.66 59.17
CA LYS A 372 -11.49 -17.91 58.47
C LYS A 372 -13.00 -18.04 58.39
N LYS A 373 -13.56 -17.72 57.19
CA LYS A 373 -14.92 -18.12 56.84
C LYS A 373 -14.88 -19.57 56.38
N ASN A 374 -15.53 -20.44 57.13
CA ASN A 374 -15.92 -21.76 56.68
C ASN A 374 -16.90 -21.61 55.53
N ASN A 375 -16.42 -21.84 54.33
CA ASN A 375 -17.29 -22.10 53.16
C ASN A 375 -17.15 -23.57 52.79
N SER A 376 -18.18 -24.32 53.17
CA SER A 376 -18.53 -25.61 52.60
C SER A 376 -18.96 -25.40 51.14
N SER A 377 -18.08 -25.69 50.16
CA SER A 377 -18.38 -26.16 48.80
C SER A 377 -17.15 -26.02 47.87
N THR A 378 -16.11 -26.83 48.14
CA THR A 378 -14.97 -26.97 47.22
C THR A 378 -14.56 -28.43 47.04
N THR A 379 -15.56 -29.32 46.86
CA THR A 379 -15.29 -30.74 46.61
C THR A 379 -15.40 -31.15 45.15
N GLN A 380 -15.48 -30.21 44.22
CA GLN A 380 -15.59 -30.55 42.79
C GLN A 380 -14.35 -30.18 41.94
N TRP A 381 -13.39 -29.46 42.46
CA TRP A 381 -12.18 -29.09 41.68
C TRP A 381 -11.02 -30.08 41.87
N GLU A 382 -10.98 -30.82 42.99
CA GLU A 382 -9.91 -31.81 43.25
C GLU A 382 -10.09 -33.12 42.49
N GLU A 383 -11.28 -33.44 42.03
CA GLU A 383 -11.51 -34.62 41.17
C GLU A 383 -11.06 -34.45 39.71
N LEU A 384 -10.87 -33.22 39.25
CA LEU A 384 -10.45 -32.95 37.85
C LEU A 384 -8.94 -33.14 37.64
N TYR A 385 -8.14 -33.17 38.73
CA TYR A 385 -6.66 -33.30 38.65
C TYR A 385 -6.10 -34.67 39.00
N LYS A 386 -6.95 -35.65 39.34
CA LYS A 386 -6.52 -37.02 39.66
C LYS A 386 -6.11 -37.88 38.46
N GLY A 387 -6.15 -37.31 37.24
CA GLY A 387 -5.82 -38.08 36.01
C GLY A 387 -4.47 -37.79 35.37
N LEU A 388 -3.61 -36.94 35.95
CA LEU A 388 -2.39 -36.45 35.27
C LEU A 388 -1.09 -36.67 36.02
N ASN A 389 -0.99 -37.78 36.78
CA ASN A 389 0.29 -38.21 37.34
C ASN A 389 0.63 -39.62 36.83
N VAL A 390 1.37 -39.65 35.72
CA VAL A 390 2.17 -40.83 35.37
C VAL A 390 3.61 -40.37 35.14
N GLY A 391 4.49 -40.80 36.03
CA GLY A 391 5.90 -41.08 35.74
C GLY A 391 6.90 -39.99 36.02
N SER A 392 7.47 -39.99 37.20
CA SER A 392 8.93 -40.02 37.39
C SER A 392 9.24 -40.22 38.86
N GLU A 393 9.44 -41.47 39.23
CA GLU A 393 10.22 -41.83 40.44
C GLU A 393 11.71 -41.69 40.09
N GLU A 394 12.46 -41.54 41.21
CA GLU A 394 13.92 -41.52 41.37
C GLU A 394 14.62 -40.17 41.22
N MET A 395 14.82 -39.43 42.27
CA MET A 395 16.01 -39.57 43.10
C MET A 395 15.94 -38.62 44.32
N SER A 396 15.54 -39.13 45.43
CA SER A 396 15.76 -38.51 46.75
C SER A 396 16.94 -39.22 47.38
N SER A 397 17.96 -38.49 47.75
CA SER A 397 18.69 -38.74 49.03
C SER A 397 19.90 -37.82 49.17
N ALA A 398 20.03 -37.36 50.39
CA ALA A 398 21.20 -36.73 51.01
C ALA A 398 21.28 -35.21 50.85
N LEU A 399 21.27 -34.38 51.85
CA LEU A 399 21.62 -34.52 53.28
C LEU A 399 21.08 -33.32 54.02
N SER A 400 20.55 -33.58 55.16
CA SER A 400 20.35 -32.68 56.27
C SER A 400 21.69 -32.30 56.96
N SER A 401 21.80 -31.07 57.36
CA SER A 401 22.21 -30.69 58.77
C SER A 401 22.77 -29.26 58.79
N THR A 402 22.04 -28.41 59.53
CA THR A 402 22.51 -27.58 60.68
C THR A 402 23.89 -26.95 60.52
N ASP A 403 24.00 -25.63 60.55
CA ASP A 403 24.22 -24.87 61.82
C ASP A 403 24.31 -23.36 61.54
N GLU A 404 23.62 -22.62 62.39
CA GLU A 404 23.84 -21.20 62.65
C GLU A 404 25.28 -20.96 63.15
N GLN A 405 25.92 -19.89 62.74
CA GLN A 405 26.48 -18.89 63.61
C GLN A 405 27.21 -17.76 62.91
N THR A 406 26.74 -16.58 63.22
CA THR A 406 27.38 -15.26 63.19
C THR A 406 28.88 -15.25 63.37
N LEU A 407 29.56 -14.39 62.62
CA LEU A 407 30.54 -13.44 63.15
C LEU A 407 31.12 -12.51 62.06
N PHE A 408 30.79 -11.26 62.21
CA PHE A 408 31.52 -10.17 61.50
C PHE A 408 32.94 -10.08 62.12
N LYS A 409 33.95 -10.09 61.24
CA LYS A 409 35.26 -9.47 61.51
C LYS A 409 35.67 -8.68 60.25
N PRO A 410 36.15 -7.44 60.39
CA PRO A 410 36.67 -6.66 59.29
C PRO A 410 38.15 -7.04 59.13
N ASP A 411 38.49 -7.57 57.97
CA ASP A 411 39.88 -7.72 57.54
C ASP A 411 40.17 -6.84 56.34
N LYS A 412 41.29 -6.22 56.48
CA LYS A 412 42.05 -5.28 55.67
C LYS A 412 41.96 -5.43 54.19
N PHE A 413 41.77 -4.28 53.53
CA PHE A 413 41.94 -4.06 52.11
C PHE A 413 43.39 -4.42 51.69
N ASP A 414 43.52 -5.48 50.91
CA ASP A 414 44.66 -5.67 50.02
C ASP A 414 44.19 -5.37 48.59
N ASN A 415 44.77 -4.31 48.03
CA ASN A 415 44.61 -3.93 46.61
C ASN A 415 45.34 -4.97 45.73
N THR A 416 44.63 -5.99 45.31
CA THR A 416 45.00 -6.76 44.13
C THR A 416 43.90 -6.53 43.10
N HIS A 417 44.32 -5.98 41.97
CA HIS A 417 43.48 -5.83 40.76
C HIS A 417 42.91 -7.20 40.36
N ILE A 418 41.68 -7.45 40.76
CA ILE A 418 40.83 -8.44 40.12
C ILE A 418 40.15 -7.66 39.03
N GLU A 419 40.56 -7.85 37.78
CA GLU A 419 39.76 -7.53 36.63
C GLU A 419 38.53 -8.44 36.67
N ASP A 420 37.50 -8.00 37.41
CA ASP A 420 36.16 -8.55 37.32
C ASP A 420 35.70 -8.36 35.87
N GLU A 421 35.69 -9.41 35.07
CA GLU A 421 34.89 -9.52 33.87
C GLU A 421 33.40 -9.45 34.26
N ARG A 422 32.95 -8.29 34.73
CA ARG A 422 31.52 -8.01 34.87
C ARG A 422 31.02 -7.77 33.47
N SER A 423 30.11 -8.62 32.98
CA SER A 423 29.37 -8.33 31.78
C SER A 423 28.79 -6.91 31.87
N PRO A 424 28.90 -6.10 30.82
CA PRO A 424 28.49 -4.71 30.86
C PRO A 424 27.01 -4.62 31.23
N ILE A 425 26.70 -3.85 32.29
CA ILE A 425 25.33 -3.63 32.73
C ILE A 425 24.69 -2.72 31.67
N HIS A 426 23.67 -3.26 30.98
CA HIS A 426 22.87 -2.51 30.05
C HIS A 426 21.66 -1.91 30.74
N TYR A 427 21.33 -0.68 30.42
CA TYR A 427 20.15 0.02 30.92
C TYR A 427 19.20 0.38 29.80
N GLN A 428 17.93 -0.02 29.91
CA GLN A 428 16.91 0.33 28.92
C GLN A 428 16.20 1.62 29.34
N TYR A 429 16.18 2.61 28.43
CA TYR A 429 15.47 3.86 28.64
C TYR A 429 14.18 3.93 27.79
N LYS A 430 13.04 4.10 28.47
CA LYS A 430 11.68 4.19 27.87
C LYS A 430 11.30 3.06 26.91
N GLY A 431 11.88 1.87 27.06
CA GLY A 431 11.61 0.75 26.14
C GLY A 431 12.05 1.00 24.69
N CYS A 432 12.93 1.98 24.46
CA CYS A 432 13.33 2.40 23.11
C CYS A 432 14.85 2.40 22.91
N TYR A 433 15.60 2.71 23.95
CA TYR A 433 17.04 2.89 23.88
C TYR A 433 17.76 1.99 24.86
N ILE A 434 18.84 1.36 24.39
CA ILE A 434 19.79 0.62 25.22
C ILE A 434 20.97 1.54 25.48
N ILE A 435 21.29 1.75 26.74
CA ILE A 435 22.41 2.58 27.19
C ILE A 435 23.46 1.66 27.83
N THR A 436 24.70 1.79 27.37
CA THR A 436 25.83 1.01 27.92
C THR A 436 27.08 1.88 27.99
N THR A 437 27.96 1.52 28.94
CA THR A 437 29.24 2.21 29.11
C THR A 437 30.28 1.70 28.12
N VAL A 438 31.05 2.61 27.54
CA VAL A 438 32.19 2.31 26.69
C VAL A 438 33.40 3.14 27.14
N LYS A 439 34.62 2.74 26.79
CA LYS A 439 35.84 3.45 27.18
C LYS A 439 35.86 4.94 26.83
N SER A 440 35.12 5.33 25.78
CA SER A 440 35.03 6.70 25.27
C SER A 440 33.90 7.54 25.87
N GLY A 441 33.00 6.93 26.69
CA GLY A 441 31.84 7.61 27.26
C GLY A 441 30.61 6.71 27.39
N LEU A 442 29.44 7.26 27.12
CA LEU A 442 28.17 6.57 27.18
C LEU A 442 27.61 6.30 25.78
N MET A 443 27.41 5.03 25.44
CA MET A 443 26.83 4.64 24.16
C MET A 443 25.33 4.47 24.31
N ILE A 444 24.57 5.08 23.40
CA ILE A 444 23.11 5.03 23.32
C ILE A 444 22.76 4.38 21.99
N ILE A 445 22.01 3.27 22.04
CA ILE A 445 21.61 2.47 20.89
C ILE A 445 20.09 2.51 20.78
N ASP A 446 19.57 2.80 19.59
CA ASP A 446 18.15 2.65 19.29
C ASP A 446 17.82 1.15 19.11
N GLN A 447 17.04 0.60 20.04
CA GLN A 447 16.69 -0.82 20.13
C GLN A 447 16.05 -1.35 18.83
N TYR A 448 15.06 -0.65 18.30
CA TYR A 448 14.35 -1.04 17.09
C TYR A 448 15.29 -1.02 15.86
N ARG A 449 16.05 0.06 15.69
CA ARG A 449 16.97 0.20 14.56
C ARG A 449 18.13 -0.79 14.61
N ALA A 450 18.63 -1.11 15.78
CA ALA A 450 19.64 -2.15 15.98
C ALA A 450 19.09 -3.51 15.53
N HIS A 451 17.91 -3.87 16.01
CA HIS A 451 17.30 -5.15 15.67
C HIS A 451 16.92 -5.25 14.17
N VAL A 452 16.41 -4.16 13.59
CA VAL A 452 16.19 -4.10 12.11
C VAL A 452 17.50 -4.38 11.34
N ARG A 453 18.63 -3.84 11.80
CA ARG A 453 19.93 -4.08 11.14
C ARG A 453 20.37 -5.54 11.25
N ILE A 454 20.25 -6.12 12.41
CA ILE A 454 20.60 -7.52 12.68
C ILE A 454 19.77 -8.45 11.79
N LEU A 455 18.43 -8.31 11.85
CA LEU A 455 17.51 -9.15 11.08
C LEU A 455 17.71 -8.98 9.58
N TYR A 456 17.94 -7.76 9.11
CA TYR A 456 18.20 -7.49 7.70
C TYR A 456 19.41 -8.27 7.17
N GLU A 457 20.54 -8.27 7.90
CA GLU A 457 21.74 -9.01 7.48
C GLU A 457 21.55 -10.53 7.58
N GLN A 458 20.79 -11.00 8.57
CA GLN A 458 20.43 -12.42 8.69
C GLN A 458 19.57 -12.88 7.52
N TYR A 459 18.51 -12.16 7.17
CA TYR A 459 17.64 -12.50 6.04
C TYR A 459 18.35 -12.40 4.70
N LEU A 460 19.21 -11.39 4.51
CA LEU A 460 19.99 -11.26 3.30
C LEU A 460 20.94 -12.46 3.11
N LYS A 461 21.59 -12.89 4.18
CA LYS A 461 22.47 -14.06 4.19
C LYS A 461 21.68 -15.36 3.92
N GLN A 462 20.49 -15.49 4.46
CA GLN A 462 19.61 -16.64 4.19
C GLN A 462 19.19 -16.70 2.71
N LEU A 463 18.86 -15.55 2.11
CA LEU A 463 18.56 -15.44 0.67
C LEU A 463 19.76 -15.86 -0.21
N GLU A 464 20.95 -15.39 0.14
CA GLU A 464 22.17 -15.74 -0.61
C GLU A 464 22.53 -17.24 -0.49
N GLN A 465 22.28 -17.84 0.67
CA GLN A 465 22.63 -19.23 0.96
C GLN A 465 21.50 -20.23 0.70
N HIS A 466 20.28 -19.77 0.38
CA HIS A 466 19.08 -20.60 0.25
C HIS A 466 18.85 -21.55 1.46
N THR A 467 19.05 -21.04 2.68
CA THR A 467 19.04 -21.82 3.93
C THR A 467 17.88 -21.46 4.87
N ALA A 468 16.84 -20.80 4.37
CA ALA A 468 15.70 -20.45 5.22
C ALA A 468 14.96 -21.70 5.70
N HIS A 469 14.60 -21.70 6.98
CA HIS A 469 13.78 -22.75 7.59
C HIS A 469 12.31 -22.31 7.58
N THR A 470 11.46 -23.19 7.04
CA THR A 470 10.01 -22.95 6.99
C THR A 470 9.34 -23.64 8.17
N GLN A 471 8.53 -22.89 8.89
CA GLN A 471 7.60 -23.38 9.89
C GLN A 471 6.21 -23.52 9.26
N LYS A 472 5.64 -24.72 9.25
CA LYS A 472 4.29 -24.95 8.73
C LYS A 472 3.24 -24.43 9.67
N LEU A 473 2.24 -23.74 9.12
CA LEU A 473 1.08 -23.27 9.86
C LEU A 473 0.06 -24.41 10.01
N LEU A 474 -0.47 -24.58 11.21
CA LEU A 474 -1.55 -25.57 11.48
C LEU A 474 -2.84 -25.21 10.70
N PHE A 475 -3.13 -23.93 10.57
CA PHE A 475 -4.23 -23.38 9.79
C PHE A 475 -3.65 -22.41 8.78
N PRO A 476 -3.79 -22.70 7.46
CA PRO A 476 -3.35 -21.77 6.42
C PRO A 476 -4.06 -20.43 6.54
N GLU A 477 -3.30 -19.35 6.48
CA GLU A 477 -3.87 -18.00 6.42
C GLU A 477 -4.07 -17.57 4.96
N ILE A 478 -5.16 -16.86 4.67
CA ILE A 478 -5.48 -16.44 3.31
C ILE A 478 -5.10 -14.97 3.14
N VAL A 479 -4.33 -14.69 2.08
CA VAL A 479 -4.07 -13.33 1.60
C VAL A 479 -4.76 -13.12 0.27
N ASP A 480 -5.57 -12.05 0.18
CA ASP A 480 -6.18 -11.61 -1.08
C ASP A 480 -5.43 -10.40 -1.59
N LEU A 481 -4.95 -10.51 -2.81
CA LEU A 481 -4.15 -9.48 -3.47
C LEU A 481 -4.92 -8.86 -4.64
N PRO A 482 -4.83 -7.54 -4.82
CA PRO A 482 -5.26 -6.90 -6.07
C PRO A 482 -4.50 -7.51 -7.27
N SER A 483 -5.09 -7.47 -8.45
CA SER A 483 -4.48 -8.06 -9.65
C SER A 483 -3.09 -7.49 -9.97
N SER A 484 -2.85 -6.20 -9.65
CA SER A 484 -1.52 -5.58 -9.76
C SER A 484 -0.49 -6.25 -8.84
N ASN A 485 -0.89 -6.55 -7.60
CA ASN A 485 -0.03 -7.18 -6.61
C ASN A 485 0.14 -8.68 -6.88
N GLU A 486 -0.88 -9.35 -7.43
CA GLU A 486 -0.80 -10.76 -7.85
C GLU A 486 0.29 -10.96 -8.91
N VAL A 487 0.31 -10.13 -9.95
CA VAL A 487 1.36 -10.18 -10.98
C VAL A 487 2.74 -9.99 -10.36
N MET A 488 2.86 -9.11 -9.35
CA MET A 488 4.12 -8.88 -8.68
C MET A 488 4.53 -10.06 -7.79
N LEU A 489 3.58 -10.62 -7.05
CA LEU A 489 3.84 -11.81 -6.22
C LEU A 489 4.36 -12.97 -7.09
N GLN A 490 3.75 -13.22 -8.26
CA GLN A 490 4.22 -14.26 -9.18
C GLN A 490 5.68 -14.07 -9.61
N ASN A 491 6.14 -12.82 -9.77
CA ASN A 491 7.52 -12.52 -10.15
C ASN A 491 8.52 -12.69 -9.00
N ILE A 492 8.08 -12.65 -7.75
CA ILE A 492 8.93 -12.77 -6.55
C ILE A 492 8.64 -14.06 -5.75
N LEU A 493 7.81 -14.96 -6.31
CA LEU A 493 7.39 -16.16 -5.61
C LEU A 493 8.58 -17.04 -5.22
N LEU A 494 9.56 -17.18 -6.12
CA LEU A 494 10.77 -17.95 -5.88
C LEU A 494 11.61 -17.37 -4.75
N GLU A 495 11.74 -16.04 -4.70
CA GLU A 495 12.44 -15.32 -3.63
C GLU A 495 11.70 -15.49 -2.30
N MET A 496 10.36 -15.43 -2.30
CA MET A 496 9.54 -15.68 -1.11
C MET A 496 9.72 -17.11 -0.60
N GLU A 497 9.73 -18.10 -1.49
CA GLU A 497 10.00 -19.51 -1.14
C GLU A 497 11.41 -19.68 -0.54
N THR A 498 12.42 -19.02 -1.12
CA THR A 498 13.80 -19.06 -0.58
C THR A 498 13.93 -18.37 0.79
N MET A 499 13.01 -17.47 1.14
CA MET A 499 12.89 -16.86 2.48
C MET A 499 12.14 -17.75 3.47
N GLY A 500 11.54 -18.83 3.03
CA GLY A 500 10.79 -19.77 3.87
C GLY A 500 9.28 -19.55 3.90
N PHE A 501 8.71 -18.77 2.96
CA PHE A 501 7.26 -18.72 2.78
C PHE A 501 6.80 -19.84 1.87
N GLU A 502 5.77 -20.60 2.28
CA GLU A 502 5.07 -21.54 1.41
C GLU A 502 3.70 -20.96 1.03
N LEU A 503 3.55 -20.58 -0.24
CA LEU A 503 2.35 -19.95 -0.79
C LEU A 503 1.69 -20.88 -1.82
N SER A 504 0.37 -21.07 -1.74
CA SER A 504 -0.41 -21.82 -2.71
C SER A 504 -1.47 -20.95 -3.35
N ASN A 505 -1.51 -20.89 -4.68
CA ASN A 505 -2.52 -20.13 -5.41
C ASN A 505 -3.89 -20.82 -5.32
N MET A 506 -4.90 -20.08 -4.87
CA MET A 506 -6.29 -20.55 -4.78
C MET A 506 -7.18 -20.00 -5.91
N GLY A 507 -6.62 -19.19 -6.80
CA GLY A 507 -7.34 -18.51 -7.87
C GLY A 507 -7.93 -17.16 -7.43
N SER A 508 -8.29 -16.34 -8.42
CA SER A 508 -8.92 -15.02 -8.20
C SER A 508 -8.13 -14.06 -7.30
N GLY A 509 -6.78 -14.11 -7.36
CA GLY A 509 -5.91 -13.25 -6.55
C GLY A 509 -5.78 -13.67 -5.07
N SER A 510 -6.33 -14.82 -4.69
CA SER A 510 -6.24 -15.37 -3.34
C SER A 510 -5.10 -16.40 -3.24
N TYR A 511 -4.28 -16.29 -2.20
CA TYR A 511 -3.19 -17.21 -1.89
C TYR A 511 -3.32 -17.73 -0.46
N ALA A 512 -3.15 -19.06 -0.29
CA ALA A 512 -3.03 -19.67 1.02
C ALA A 512 -1.56 -19.69 1.45
N ILE A 513 -1.28 -19.21 2.65
CA ILE A 513 0.03 -19.23 3.28
C ILE A 513 0.08 -20.48 4.17
N ASN A 514 0.82 -21.48 3.73
CA ASN A 514 0.93 -22.77 4.42
C ASN A 514 2.15 -22.84 5.35
N GLY A 515 3.16 -22.02 5.09
CA GLY A 515 4.38 -21.96 5.86
C GLY A 515 4.99 -20.56 5.88
N ILE A 516 5.69 -20.27 6.96
CA ILE A 516 6.34 -18.98 7.22
C ILE A 516 7.79 -19.18 7.67
N PRO A 517 8.68 -18.19 7.48
CA PRO A 517 10.01 -18.22 8.07
C PRO A 517 9.95 -18.34 9.60
N THR A 518 10.89 -19.07 10.20
CA THR A 518 11.03 -19.10 11.65
C THR A 518 11.38 -17.72 12.20
N GLY A 519 10.82 -17.36 13.38
CA GLY A 519 11.10 -16.08 14.05
C GLY A 519 10.12 -14.95 13.74
N ILE A 520 9.04 -15.22 12.98
CA ILE A 520 7.96 -14.25 12.72
C ILE A 520 6.61 -14.71 13.28
N GLU A 521 6.64 -15.65 14.22
CA GLU A 521 5.45 -16.15 14.91
C GLU A 521 4.73 -15.00 15.64
N GLY A 522 3.40 -14.95 15.48
CA GLY A 522 2.57 -13.93 16.11
C GLY A 522 2.42 -12.63 15.33
N LEU A 523 3.07 -12.49 14.18
CA LEU A 523 2.80 -11.40 13.25
C LEU A 523 1.56 -11.69 12.41
N ASN A 524 0.89 -10.62 11.91
CA ASN A 524 -0.18 -10.75 10.92
C ASN A 524 0.43 -11.08 9.55
N VAL A 525 0.51 -12.37 9.23
CA VAL A 525 1.22 -12.87 8.04
C VAL A 525 0.61 -12.37 6.73
N PRO A 526 -0.73 -12.35 6.53
CA PRO A 526 -1.34 -11.77 5.32
C PRO A 526 -0.98 -10.30 5.12
N MET A 527 -0.91 -9.52 6.19
CA MET A 527 -0.50 -8.12 6.13
C MET A 527 0.97 -7.98 5.74
N LEU A 528 1.83 -8.81 6.33
CA LEU A 528 3.26 -8.85 6.05
C LEU A 528 3.52 -9.18 4.56
N VAL A 529 2.90 -10.23 4.03
CA VAL A 529 3.04 -10.61 2.60
C VAL A 529 2.58 -9.46 1.69
N ASN A 530 1.45 -8.81 2.00
CA ASN A 530 0.96 -7.68 1.21
C ASN A 530 1.92 -6.48 1.26
N GLU A 531 2.53 -6.18 2.42
CA GLU A 531 3.54 -5.12 2.56
C GLU A 531 4.83 -5.45 1.79
N MET A 532 5.28 -6.70 1.82
CA MET A 532 6.45 -7.15 1.05
C MET A 532 6.23 -6.98 -0.45
N VAL A 533 5.08 -7.41 -0.97
CA VAL A 533 4.71 -7.22 -2.39
C VAL A 533 4.63 -5.73 -2.73
N THR A 534 3.98 -4.91 -1.90
CA THR A 534 3.83 -3.47 -2.13
C THR A 534 5.18 -2.74 -2.09
N SER A 535 6.07 -3.08 -1.16
CA SER A 535 7.41 -2.47 -1.05
C SER A 535 8.28 -2.76 -2.28
N THR A 536 8.06 -3.91 -2.92
CA THR A 536 8.75 -4.27 -4.17
C THR A 536 8.25 -3.44 -5.35
N LEU A 537 6.97 -3.04 -5.35
CA LEU A 537 6.38 -2.16 -6.38
C LEU A 537 6.96 -0.74 -6.36
N GLU A 538 7.26 -0.19 -5.19
CA GLU A 538 7.74 1.19 -5.02
C GLU A 538 9.19 1.40 -5.50
N GLY A 539 9.89 0.35 -5.93
CA GLY A 539 11.28 0.39 -6.33
C GLY A 539 11.53 0.47 -7.82
N GLU A 540 12.52 1.27 -8.21
CA GLU A 540 12.87 1.51 -9.61
C GLU A 540 13.79 0.47 -10.25
N SER A 541 14.35 -0.49 -9.49
CA SER A 541 15.37 -1.44 -9.96
C SER A 541 14.81 -2.85 -10.17
N SER A 542 15.21 -3.43 -11.30
CA SER A 542 14.86 -4.79 -11.73
C SER A 542 15.95 -5.82 -11.48
N VAL A 543 17.00 -5.44 -10.75
CA VAL A 543 18.11 -6.34 -10.44
C VAL A 543 17.68 -7.23 -9.28
N LYS A 544 17.84 -8.56 -9.41
CA LYS A 544 17.49 -9.55 -8.39
C LYS A 544 18.01 -9.15 -7.00
N GLN A 545 19.26 -8.68 -6.90
CA GLN A 545 19.86 -8.22 -5.65
C GLN A 545 19.11 -7.06 -4.97
N ASP A 546 18.45 -6.19 -5.73
CA ASP A 546 17.70 -5.08 -5.17
C ASP A 546 16.31 -5.54 -4.68
N ILE A 547 15.73 -6.57 -5.31
CA ILE A 547 14.51 -7.22 -4.84
C ILE A 547 14.80 -7.92 -3.52
N ASP A 548 15.86 -8.73 -3.45
CA ASP A 548 16.31 -9.42 -2.24
C ASP A 548 16.54 -8.46 -1.06
N LYS A 549 17.21 -7.32 -1.31
CA LYS A 549 17.41 -6.29 -0.28
C LYS A 549 16.10 -5.68 0.22
N LYS A 550 15.13 -5.45 -0.65
CA LYS A 550 13.83 -4.87 -0.28
C LYS A 550 12.99 -5.86 0.52
N LEU A 551 12.94 -7.12 0.08
CA LEU A 551 12.24 -8.19 0.77
C LEU A 551 12.84 -8.39 2.17
N ALA A 552 14.17 -8.53 2.28
CA ALA A 552 14.87 -8.66 3.54
C ALA A 552 14.62 -7.45 4.47
N LEU A 553 14.61 -6.23 3.91
CA LEU A 553 14.34 -5.02 4.69
C LEU A 553 12.89 -4.95 5.17
N SER A 554 11.92 -5.27 4.31
CA SER A 554 10.50 -5.27 4.67
C SER A 554 10.25 -6.29 5.79
N LEU A 555 10.78 -7.50 5.64
CA LEU A 555 10.66 -8.55 6.66
C LEU A 555 11.33 -8.12 7.99
N ALA A 556 12.55 -7.58 7.95
CA ALA A 556 13.27 -7.12 9.12
C ALA A 556 12.53 -5.99 9.87
N GLN A 557 11.90 -5.05 9.14
CA GLN A 557 11.15 -3.95 9.76
C GLN A 557 9.90 -4.43 10.50
N ASN A 558 9.24 -5.47 9.99
CA ASN A 558 8.03 -6.02 10.60
C ASN A 558 8.35 -7.01 11.73
N ALA A 559 9.45 -7.77 11.64
CA ALA A 559 9.89 -8.71 12.65
C ALA A 559 10.69 -8.07 13.79
N ALA A 560 11.13 -6.81 13.65
CA ALA A 560 11.93 -6.15 14.67
C ALA A 560 11.13 -5.85 15.95
N ILE A 561 11.81 -5.92 17.10
CA ILE A 561 11.26 -5.60 18.42
C ILE A 561 10.65 -4.19 18.39
N PRO A 562 9.35 -4.02 18.68
CA PRO A 562 8.70 -2.72 18.62
C PRO A 562 9.18 -1.78 19.73
N HIS A 563 9.03 -0.48 19.52
CA HIS A 563 9.26 0.50 20.59
C HIS A 563 8.29 0.27 21.76
N GLY A 564 8.80 0.40 22.99
CA GLY A 564 8.02 0.20 24.20
C GLY A 564 8.12 -1.20 24.80
N GLN A 565 8.71 -2.17 24.10
CA GLN A 565 8.95 -3.51 24.65
C GLN A 565 10.10 -3.48 25.66
N VAL A 566 9.84 -4.00 26.86
CA VAL A 566 10.83 -4.13 27.91
C VAL A 566 11.68 -5.36 27.63
N LEU A 567 12.99 -5.21 27.71
CA LEU A 567 13.98 -6.26 27.48
C LEU A 567 14.69 -6.63 28.81
N SER A 568 15.02 -7.89 28.96
CA SER A 568 15.93 -8.37 30.00
C SER A 568 17.38 -7.94 29.70
N ASN A 569 18.24 -8.01 30.69
CA ASN A 569 19.65 -7.65 30.49
C ASN A 569 20.35 -8.58 29.47
N GLU A 570 19.99 -9.87 29.48
CA GLU A 570 20.51 -10.88 28.54
C GLU A 570 20.06 -10.59 27.11
N GLU A 571 18.81 -10.18 26.90
CA GLU A 571 18.29 -9.79 25.58
C GLU A 571 18.98 -8.52 25.06
N MET A 572 19.20 -7.53 25.94
CA MET A 572 19.93 -6.32 25.59
C MET A 572 21.37 -6.63 25.18
N GLU A 573 22.06 -7.46 25.96
CA GLU A 573 23.42 -7.91 25.68
C GLU A 573 23.50 -8.66 24.34
N ASN A 574 22.53 -9.55 24.09
CA ASN A 574 22.45 -10.27 22.81
C ASN A 574 22.29 -9.33 21.62
N ILE A 575 21.39 -8.34 21.72
CA ILE A 575 21.21 -7.32 20.66
C ILE A 575 22.50 -6.54 20.44
N VAL A 576 23.17 -6.11 21.50
CA VAL A 576 24.42 -5.37 21.39
C VAL A 576 25.50 -6.23 20.73
N ASN A 577 25.68 -7.47 21.19
CA ASN A 577 26.67 -8.38 20.62
C ASN A 577 26.39 -8.70 19.16
N GLN A 578 25.15 -8.98 18.78
CA GLN A 578 24.78 -9.25 17.37
C GLN A 578 24.93 -8.01 16.49
N LEU A 579 24.62 -6.80 17.00
CA LEU A 579 24.80 -5.57 16.27
C LEU A 579 26.29 -5.36 15.88
N PHE A 580 27.21 -5.64 16.81
CA PHE A 580 28.65 -5.48 16.54
C PHE A 580 29.22 -6.53 15.59
N VAL A 581 28.51 -7.62 15.32
CA VAL A 581 28.87 -8.59 14.27
C VAL A 581 28.40 -8.13 12.88
N CYS A 582 27.45 -7.18 12.80
CA CYS A 582 26.94 -6.65 11.53
C CYS A 582 28.02 -5.89 10.76
N THR A 583 27.91 -5.88 9.42
CA THR A 583 28.83 -5.17 8.51
C THR A 583 28.78 -3.65 8.70
N ASN A 584 27.65 -3.09 9.12
CA ASN A 584 27.48 -1.67 9.41
C ASN A 584 26.73 -1.46 10.72
N VAL A 585 27.46 -1.10 11.74
CA VAL A 585 26.94 -0.90 13.11
C VAL A 585 26.26 0.47 13.27
N ASN A 586 26.65 1.46 12.48
CA ASN A 586 26.28 2.85 12.70
C ASN A 586 24.94 3.25 12.05
N TYR A 587 24.57 2.61 10.94
CA TYR A 587 23.41 3.01 10.13
C TYR A 587 22.54 1.82 9.75
N THR A 588 21.23 2.04 9.79
CA THR A 588 20.24 1.11 9.23
C THR A 588 20.42 1.02 7.70
N PRO A 589 19.87 0.01 7.02
CA PRO A 589 19.85 -0.05 5.55
C PRO A 589 19.25 1.20 4.88
N ASN A 590 18.36 1.92 5.59
CA ASN A 590 17.74 3.17 5.13
C ASN A 590 18.53 4.43 5.53
N GLY A 591 19.79 4.30 5.97
CA GLY A 591 20.65 5.44 6.30
C GLY A 591 20.34 6.17 7.62
N LYS A 592 19.47 5.62 8.48
CA LYS A 592 19.20 6.20 9.80
C LYS A 592 20.26 5.77 10.83
N PRO A 593 20.74 6.67 11.71
CA PRO A 593 21.74 6.31 12.73
C PRO A 593 21.14 5.31 13.73
N ILE A 594 21.91 4.29 14.10
CA ILE A 594 21.54 3.24 15.06
C ILE A 594 22.04 3.59 16.45
N LEU A 595 23.29 4.05 16.55
CA LEU A 595 23.92 4.36 17.82
C LEU A 595 24.57 5.74 17.80
N THR A 596 24.76 6.28 18.98
CA THR A 596 25.54 7.51 19.24
C THR A 596 26.33 7.35 20.52
N ILE A 597 27.50 8.03 20.60
CA ILE A 597 28.33 8.02 21.79
C ILE A 597 28.39 9.42 22.37
N LEU A 598 27.91 9.59 23.60
CA LEU A 598 28.10 10.78 24.37
C LEU A 598 29.48 10.71 25.05
N LYS A 599 30.40 11.53 24.58
CA LYS A 599 31.80 11.48 25.05
C LYS A 599 31.91 11.89 26.51
N GLN A 600 32.84 11.28 27.25
CA GLN A 600 33.13 11.58 28.66
C GLN A 600 33.32 13.10 28.88
N ALA A 601 34.08 13.77 28.01
CA ALA A 601 34.34 15.22 28.10
C ALA A 601 33.07 16.06 27.96
N ASP A 602 32.06 15.61 27.20
CA ASP A 602 30.79 16.34 27.03
C ASP A 602 29.89 16.13 28.27
N ILE A 603 29.96 14.94 28.89
CA ILE A 603 29.30 14.68 30.17
C ILE A 603 29.87 15.57 31.25
N GLU A 604 31.20 15.65 31.38
CA GLU A 604 31.88 16.47 32.38
C GLU A 604 31.57 17.97 32.24
N LYS A 605 31.42 18.48 31.01
CA LYS A 605 30.99 19.87 30.76
C LYS A 605 29.59 20.19 31.26
N MET A 606 28.70 19.21 31.37
CA MET A 606 27.33 19.42 31.87
C MET A 606 27.32 19.68 33.40
N PHE A 607 28.42 19.38 34.11
CA PHE A 607 28.53 19.56 35.55
C PHE A 607 29.52 20.68 35.93
N GLN A 608 30.13 21.35 34.98
CA GLN A 608 30.93 22.57 35.15
C GLN A 608 30.07 23.81 34.93
#